data_c79ebd946ca7c6a1e78adc0ac95f77df
#
_entry.id   c79ebd946ca7c6a1e78adc0ac95f77df
#
_cell.length_a   1.000
_cell.length_b   1.000
_cell.length_c   1.000
_cell.angle_alpha   90.00
_cell.angle_beta   90.00
_cell.angle_gamma   90.00
#
_symmetry.space_group_name_H-M   'P 1'
#
loop_
_entity.id
_entity.type
_entity.pdbx_description
1 polymer ?
#
loop_
_entity_poly.entity_id
_entity_poly.type
_entity_poly.pdbx_seq_one_letter_code
_entity_poly.pdbx_strand_id
1 'polypeptide(L)'
;MSLIEIEFERPGNPVDTIETVAALNDWAFERSDDDEITISLGGSWCDYHVSFSWMEEVEALHLACAFDLKVTEPRKTEVLRLLALVNEQLWMGHFDLWHKENVIMFRQSLLLSGGAEASSAQIEGMLPNALVNCERCYQAFQ
;
A
#
# COMPACT_ATOMS: atom_id res chain seq x y z
N MET A 1 -13.66 29.08 -11.11
CA MET A 1 -13.39 28.72 -10.69
C MET A 1 -12.93 28.57 -9.38
N SER A 2 -12.57 29.50 -8.83
CA SER A 2 -11.92 29.51 -7.58
C SER A 2 -12.75 28.97 -6.42
N LEU A 3 -14.06 29.06 -6.44
CA LEU A 3 -14.91 28.51 -5.37
C LEU A 3 -14.78 26.99 -5.25
N ILE A 4 -14.66 26.31 -6.37
CA ILE A 4 -14.50 24.86 -6.37
C ILE A 4 -13.15 24.49 -5.77
N GLU A 5 -12.10 25.22 -6.13
CA GLU A 5 -10.77 25.00 -5.61
C GLU A 5 -10.72 25.18 -4.10
N ILE A 6 -11.40 26.19 -3.59
CA ILE A 6 -11.44 26.46 -2.16
C ILE A 6 -12.19 25.36 -1.41
N GLU A 7 -13.33 24.90 -1.97
CA GLU A 7 -14.13 23.84 -1.34
C GLU A 7 -13.40 22.52 -1.22
N PHE A 8 -12.52 22.23 -2.18
CA PHE A 8 -11.79 20.97 -2.20
C PHE A 8 -10.36 21.10 -1.71
N GLU A 9 -10.01 22.27 -1.18
CA GLU A 9 -8.69 22.44 -0.61
C GLU A 9 -8.55 21.54 0.61
N ARG A 10 -7.48 20.78 0.62
CA ARG A 10 -7.24 19.82 1.67
C ARG A 10 -6.58 20.49 2.86
N PRO A 11 -7.14 20.39 4.07
CA PRO A 11 -6.54 21.05 5.25
C PRO A 11 -5.23 20.40 5.68
N GLY A 12 -4.94 19.19 5.24
CA GLY A 12 -3.70 18.52 5.58
C GLY A 12 -3.35 17.44 4.60
N ASN A 13 -2.12 16.93 4.71
CA ASN A 13 -1.63 15.85 3.89
C ASN A 13 -1.98 14.52 4.57
N PRO A 14 -2.62 13.55 3.88
CA PRO A 14 -2.93 12.25 4.47
C PRO A 14 -1.71 11.52 5.04
N VAL A 15 -0.53 11.76 4.49
CA VAL A 15 0.71 11.16 4.98
C VAL A 15 1.02 11.62 6.42
N ASP A 16 0.65 12.85 6.77
CA ASP A 16 0.80 13.35 8.14
C ASP A 16 -0.04 12.52 9.12
N THR A 17 -1.25 12.15 8.72
CA THR A 17 -2.10 11.29 9.53
C THR A 17 -1.48 9.92 9.71
N ILE A 18 -0.89 9.37 8.66
CA ILE A 18 -0.22 8.07 8.72
C ILE A 18 0.97 8.12 9.68
N GLU A 19 1.75 9.19 9.62
CA GLU A 19 2.88 9.37 10.52
C GLU A 19 2.42 9.41 11.98
N THR A 20 1.33 10.12 12.26
CA THR A 20 0.75 10.20 13.59
C THR A 20 0.28 8.82 14.07
N VAL A 21 -0.42 8.08 13.23
CA VAL A 21 -0.89 6.73 13.55
C VAL A 21 0.29 5.80 13.82
N ALA A 22 1.33 5.88 13.00
CA ALA A 22 2.53 5.06 13.17
C ALA A 22 3.21 5.34 14.50
N ALA A 23 3.34 6.61 14.87
CA ALA A 23 3.95 7.02 16.14
C ALA A 23 3.12 6.53 17.32
N LEU A 24 1.80 6.64 17.25
CA LEU A 24 0.91 6.20 18.32
C LEU A 24 0.92 4.68 18.53
N ASN A 25 1.18 3.92 17.48
CA ASN A 25 1.23 2.47 17.54
C ASN A 25 2.65 1.93 17.70
N ASP A 26 3.63 2.79 17.87
CA ASP A 26 5.05 2.42 17.97
C ASP A 26 5.56 1.62 16.76
N TRP A 27 5.02 1.91 15.58
CA TRP A 27 5.51 1.29 14.36
C TRP A 27 6.76 2.01 13.88
N ALA A 28 7.76 1.26 13.42
CA ALA A 28 8.94 1.84 12.81
C ALA A 28 8.56 2.46 11.46
N PHE A 29 8.93 3.71 11.24
CA PHE A 29 8.62 4.38 9.99
C PHE A 29 9.73 5.31 9.55
N GLU A 30 9.75 5.60 8.25
CA GLU A 30 10.66 6.57 7.66
C GLU A 30 9.88 7.46 6.70
N ARG A 31 9.90 8.77 6.96
CA ARG A 31 9.27 9.75 6.08
C ARG A 31 10.29 10.16 5.02
N SER A 32 10.09 9.69 3.77
CA SER A 32 11.05 9.97 2.71
C SER A 32 10.84 11.33 2.05
N ASP A 33 9.59 11.81 2.04
CA ASP A 33 9.30 13.16 1.61
C ASP A 33 7.89 13.55 2.09
N ASP A 34 7.38 14.71 1.69
CA ASP A 34 6.07 15.18 2.17
C ASP A 34 4.94 14.22 1.81
N ASP A 35 5.05 13.58 0.66
CA ASP A 35 3.99 12.73 0.11
C ASP A 35 4.27 11.25 0.20
N GLU A 36 5.32 10.84 0.93
CA GLU A 36 5.67 9.42 1.03
C GLU A 36 6.21 9.04 2.39
N ILE A 37 5.69 7.92 2.92
CA ILE A 37 6.15 7.34 4.19
C ILE A 37 6.19 5.82 4.04
N THR A 38 7.21 5.20 4.62
CA THR A 38 7.35 3.75 4.64
C THR A 38 7.26 3.26 6.08
N ILE A 39 6.39 2.28 6.32
CA ILE A 39 6.23 1.64 7.62
C ILE A 39 6.80 0.24 7.53
N SER A 40 7.66 -0.11 8.48
CA SER A 40 8.27 -1.44 8.54
C SER A 40 7.57 -2.27 9.61
N LEU A 41 7.09 -3.44 9.21
CA LEU A 41 6.37 -4.35 10.09
C LEU A 41 7.00 -5.73 10.02
N GLY A 42 7.16 -6.36 11.19
CA GLY A 42 7.62 -7.73 11.25
C GLY A 42 6.50 -8.70 10.91
N GLY A 43 6.78 -9.65 10.04
CA GLY A 43 5.86 -10.73 9.72
C GLY A 43 6.43 -12.06 10.14
N SER A 44 5.66 -13.12 9.91
CA SER A 44 6.10 -14.48 10.26
C SER A 44 7.21 -15.00 9.35
N TRP A 45 7.26 -14.50 8.11
CA TRP A 45 8.18 -14.99 7.10
C TRP A 45 9.30 -14.03 6.78
N CYS A 46 9.04 -12.74 6.88
CA CYS A 46 10.03 -11.70 6.63
C CYS A 46 9.52 -10.38 7.19
N ASP A 47 10.35 -9.35 7.13
CA ASP A 47 9.91 -8.00 7.44
C ASP A 47 9.28 -7.40 6.19
N TYR A 48 8.17 -6.70 6.37
CA TYR A 48 7.46 -6.04 5.28
C TYR A 48 7.64 -4.53 5.37
N HIS A 49 7.91 -3.93 4.23
CA HIS A 49 8.03 -2.48 4.11
C HIS A 49 6.85 -1.97 3.30
N VAL A 50 5.94 -1.30 3.99
CA VAL A 50 4.70 -0.80 3.39
C VAL A 50 4.85 0.68 3.13
N SER A 51 4.82 1.05 1.85
CA SER A 51 4.97 2.45 1.44
C SER A 51 3.61 3.06 1.12
N PHE A 52 3.34 4.21 1.72
CA PHE A 52 2.17 5.02 1.40
C PHE A 52 2.63 6.23 0.60
N SER A 53 1.92 6.50 -0.49
CA SER A 53 2.19 7.66 -1.34
C SER A 53 0.91 8.43 -1.56
N TRP A 54 0.97 9.73 -1.33
CA TRP A 54 -0.16 10.61 -1.64
C TRP A 54 -0.06 11.07 -3.08
N MET A 55 -1.06 10.70 -3.88
CA MET A 55 -1.14 11.06 -5.30
C MET A 55 -2.13 12.20 -5.44
N GLU A 56 -1.66 13.42 -5.30
CA GLU A 56 -2.51 14.61 -5.27
C GLU A 56 -3.34 14.79 -6.55
N GLU A 57 -2.77 14.46 -7.69
CA GLU A 57 -3.45 14.62 -8.98
C GLU A 57 -4.73 13.82 -9.11
N VAL A 58 -4.78 12.66 -8.48
CA VAL A 58 -5.96 11.79 -8.50
C VAL A 58 -6.65 11.71 -7.14
N GLU A 59 -6.16 12.47 -6.17
CA GLU A 59 -6.69 12.51 -4.80
C GLU A 59 -6.78 11.10 -4.17
N ALA A 60 -5.75 10.31 -4.36
CA ALA A 60 -5.72 8.96 -3.83
C ALA A 60 -4.47 8.71 -2.99
N LEU A 61 -4.66 7.99 -1.90
CA LEU A 61 -3.58 7.49 -1.07
C LEU A 61 -3.29 6.08 -1.55
N HIS A 62 -2.06 5.84 -1.99
CA HIS A 62 -1.64 4.55 -2.53
C HIS A 62 -0.75 3.81 -1.55
N LEU A 63 -1.07 2.54 -1.32
CA LEU A 63 -0.26 1.65 -0.50
C LEU A 63 0.41 0.63 -1.40
N ALA A 64 1.71 0.40 -1.22
CA ALA A 64 2.43 -0.64 -1.93
C ALA A 64 3.34 -1.39 -0.95
N CYS A 65 3.34 -2.71 -1.05
CA CYS A 65 4.23 -3.56 -0.27
C CYS A 65 4.88 -4.56 -1.20
N ALA A 66 6.18 -4.41 -1.42
CA ALA A 66 6.93 -5.33 -2.26
C ALA A 66 7.44 -6.50 -1.42
N PHE A 67 7.37 -7.68 -2.00
CA PHE A 67 7.85 -8.90 -1.35
C PHE A 67 9.35 -9.06 -1.57
N ASP A 68 10.00 -9.67 -0.60
CA ASP A 68 11.40 -10.07 -0.76
C ASP A 68 11.48 -11.42 -1.50
N LEU A 69 10.75 -11.53 -2.61
CA LEU A 69 10.74 -12.71 -3.47
C LEU A 69 10.91 -12.26 -4.91
N LYS A 70 12.01 -12.65 -5.52
CA LYS A 70 12.26 -12.37 -6.92
C LYS A 70 11.74 -13.51 -7.78
N VAL A 71 11.05 -13.14 -8.86
CA VAL A 71 10.52 -14.09 -9.83
C VAL A 71 11.54 -14.28 -10.95
N THR A 72 11.98 -15.51 -11.14
CA THR A 72 12.91 -15.82 -12.24
C THR A 72 12.14 -15.89 -13.56
N GLU A 73 12.82 -15.60 -14.66
CA GLU A 73 12.19 -15.63 -15.98
C GLU A 73 11.46 -16.95 -16.30
N PRO A 74 12.05 -18.13 -16.02
CA PRO A 74 11.34 -19.38 -16.30
C PRO A 74 10.03 -19.57 -15.53
N ARG A 75 9.88 -18.88 -14.39
CA ARG A 75 8.70 -19.02 -13.56
C ARG A 75 7.68 -17.91 -13.74
N LYS A 76 7.98 -16.92 -14.55
CA LYS A 76 7.14 -15.74 -14.72
C LYS A 76 5.71 -16.07 -15.15
N THR A 77 5.54 -16.94 -16.15
CA THR A 77 4.21 -17.33 -16.63
C THR A 77 3.40 -18.02 -15.53
N GLU A 78 4.04 -18.90 -14.79
CA GLU A 78 3.40 -19.62 -13.69
C GLU A 78 2.95 -18.64 -12.58
N VAL A 79 3.82 -17.71 -12.25
CA VAL A 79 3.54 -16.68 -11.24
C VAL A 79 2.37 -15.79 -11.68
N LEU A 80 2.36 -15.34 -12.93
CA LEU A 80 1.27 -14.51 -13.44
C LEU A 80 -0.08 -15.23 -13.37
N ARG A 81 -0.08 -16.53 -13.65
CA ARG A 81 -1.27 -17.33 -13.53
C ARG A 81 -1.74 -17.45 -12.09
N LEU A 82 -0.81 -17.65 -11.16
CA LEU A 82 -1.13 -17.71 -9.74
C LEU A 82 -1.65 -16.37 -9.23
N LEU A 83 -1.05 -15.25 -9.67
CA LEU A 83 -1.53 -13.93 -9.30
C LEU A 83 -2.97 -13.70 -9.72
N ALA A 84 -3.33 -14.15 -10.92
CA ALA A 84 -4.71 -14.03 -11.40
C ALA A 84 -5.69 -14.77 -10.49
N LEU A 85 -5.32 -15.97 -10.05
CA LEU A 85 -6.15 -16.77 -9.14
C LEU A 85 -6.27 -16.14 -7.77
N VAL A 86 -5.18 -15.62 -7.23
CA VAL A 86 -5.18 -14.98 -5.92
C VAL A 86 -6.02 -13.70 -5.96
N ASN A 87 -5.83 -12.87 -6.99
CA ASN A 87 -6.56 -11.62 -7.11
C ASN A 87 -8.08 -11.82 -7.22
N GLU A 88 -8.49 -12.92 -7.79
CA GLU A 88 -9.91 -13.27 -7.90
C GLU A 88 -10.57 -13.38 -6.53
N GLN A 89 -9.81 -13.71 -5.50
CA GLN A 89 -10.29 -13.88 -4.13
C GLN A 89 -10.29 -12.59 -3.32
N LEU A 90 -9.67 -11.52 -3.82
CA LEU A 90 -9.48 -10.30 -3.06
C LEU A 90 -10.57 -9.26 -3.35
N TRP A 91 -11.14 -8.70 -2.28
CA TRP A 91 -12.10 -7.60 -2.38
C TRP A 91 -11.40 -6.24 -2.35
N MET A 92 -10.30 -6.14 -1.62
CA MET A 92 -9.56 -4.88 -1.47
C MET A 92 -8.09 -5.12 -1.75
N GLY A 93 -7.56 -4.33 -2.68
CA GLY A 93 -6.18 -4.47 -3.08
C GLY A 93 -5.99 -5.60 -4.09
N HIS A 94 -4.78 -5.68 -4.60
CA HIS A 94 -4.42 -6.72 -5.56
C HIS A 94 -2.92 -6.93 -5.56
N PHE A 95 -2.50 -8.08 -6.07
CA PHE A 95 -1.09 -8.38 -6.28
C PHE A 95 -0.71 -8.12 -7.71
N ASP A 96 0.51 -7.65 -7.89
CA ASP A 96 1.04 -7.29 -9.20
C ASP A 96 2.47 -7.81 -9.31
N LEU A 97 2.91 -8.05 -10.52
CA LEU A 97 4.31 -8.33 -10.78
C LEU A 97 4.97 -7.05 -11.29
N TRP A 98 5.89 -6.52 -10.51
CA TRP A 98 6.65 -5.35 -10.93
C TRP A 98 7.76 -5.83 -11.86
N HIS A 99 7.50 -5.72 -13.16
CA HIS A 99 8.37 -6.27 -14.19
C HIS A 99 9.79 -5.72 -14.18
N LYS A 100 9.95 -4.47 -13.77
CA LYS A 100 11.25 -3.82 -13.74
C LYS A 100 12.21 -4.51 -12.76
N GLU A 101 11.69 -4.94 -11.62
CA GLU A 101 12.47 -5.58 -10.57
C GLU A 101 12.19 -7.08 -10.45
N ASN A 102 11.20 -7.58 -11.17
CA ASN A 102 10.73 -8.96 -11.08
C ASN A 102 10.33 -9.37 -9.66
N VAL A 103 9.67 -8.45 -8.97
CA VAL A 103 9.17 -8.71 -7.61
C VAL A 103 7.66 -8.65 -7.58
N ILE A 104 7.07 -9.42 -6.66
CA ILE A 104 5.65 -9.41 -6.42
C ILE A 104 5.35 -8.28 -5.44
N MET A 105 4.27 -7.55 -5.69
CA MET A 105 3.89 -6.41 -4.88
C MET A 105 2.40 -6.44 -4.61
N PHE A 106 2.01 -6.15 -3.37
CA PHE A 106 0.62 -5.90 -3.01
C PHE A 106 0.35 -4.42 -3.13
N ARG A 107 -0.79 -4.06 -3.73
CA ARG A 107 -1.19 -2.65 -3.93
C ARG A 107 -2.63 -2.43 -3.53
N GLN A 108 -2.89 -1.30 -2.91
CA GLN A 108 -4.24 -0.88 -2.53
C GLN A 108 -4.29 0.65 -2.55
N SER A 109 -5.42 1.20 -2.95
CA SER A 109 -5.60 2.66 -2.95
C SER A 109 -6.85 3.04 -2.18
N LEU A 110 -6.82 4.23 -1.60
CA LEU A 110 -7.96 4.82 -0.93
C LEU A 110 -8.23 6.17 -1.60
N LEU A 111 -9.38 6.27 -2.24
CA LEU A 111 -9.77 7.50 -2.94
C LEU A 111 -10.31 8.51 -1.92
N LEU A 112 -9.73 9.69 -1.92
CA LEU A 112 -10.09 10.77 -1.01
C LEU A 112 -10.58 12.00 -1.78
N SER A 113 -11.36 11.78 -2.84
CA SER A 113 -11.87 12.85 -3.69
C SER A 113 -12.74 13.83 -2.92
N GLY A 114 -12.75 15.06 -3.38
CA GLY A 114 -13.60 16.09 -2.79
C GLY A 114 -13.14 16.58 -1.44
N GLY A 115 -11.83 16.47 -1.16
CA GLY A 115 -11.29 16.93 0.11
C GLY A 115 -11.52 15.99 1.28
N ALA A 116 -11.94 14.75 1.01
CA ALA A 116 -12.15 13.76 2.07
C ALA A 116 -10.83 13.46 2.80
N GLU A 117 -10.92 13.21 4.08
CA GLU A 117 -9.75 12.87 4.89
C GLU A 117 -9.79 11.40 5.29
N ALA A 118 -8.61 10.77 5.30
CA ALA A 118 -8.48 9.42 5.79
C ALA A 118 -8.58 9.45 7.32
N SER A 119 -9.43 8.60 7.89
CA SER A 119 -9.51 8.46 9.34
C SER A 119 -8.38 7.55 9.83
N SER A 120 -8.06 7.65 11.11
CA SER A 120 -7.10 6.73 11.73
C SER A 120 -7.55 5.28 11.58
N ALA A 121 -8.86 5.04 11.69
CA ALA A 121 -9.41 3.69 11.54
C ALA A 121 -9.21 3.14 10.12
N GLN A 122 -9.34 3.99 9.10
CA GLN A 122 -9.09 3.57 7.72
C GLN A 122 -7.63 3.17 7.53
N ILE A 123 -6.71 3.97 8.05
CA ILE A 123 -5.28 3.70 7.95
C ILE A 123 -4.92 2.43 8.73
N GLU A 124 -5.41 2.33 9.96
CA GLU A 124 -5.17 1.15 10.79
C GLU A 124 -5.77 -0.12 10.17
N GLY A 125 -6.83 0.02 9.39
CA GLY A 125 -7.42 -1.10 8.66
C GLY A 125 -6.64 -1.51 7.42
N MET A 126 -6.04 -0.55 6.72
CA MET A 126 -5.25 -0.83 5.50
C MET A 126 -4.00 -1.65 5.81
N LEU A 127 -3.29 -1.33 6.89
CA LEU A 127 -2.05 -2.02 7.24
C LEU A 127 -2.25 -3.50 7.56
N PRO A 128 -3.16 -3.88 8.47
CA PRO A 128 -3.42 -5.30 8.73
C PRO A 128 -3.93 -6.03 7.49
N ASN A 129 -4.75 -5.39 6.67
CA ASN A 129 -5.23 -6.00 5.44
C ASN A 129 -4.07 -6.34 4.50
N ALA A 130 -3.14 -5.40 4.32
CA ALA A 130 -1.97 -5.62 3.50
C ALA A 130 -1.10 -6.75 4.08
N LEU A 131 -0.82 -6.70 5.38
CA LEU A 131 0.04 -7.67 6.04
C LEU A 131 -0.54 -9.09 5.98
N VAL A 132 -1.83 -9.24 6.27
CA VAL A 132 -2.50 -10.55 6.23
C VAL A 132 -2.44 -11.14 4.82
N ASN A 133 -2.71 -10.33 3.81
CA ASN A 133 -2.66 -10.81 2.43
C ASN A 133 -1.25 -11.14 1.99
N CYS A 134 -0.27 -10.32 2.36
CA CYS A 134 1.13 -10.59 2.04
C CYS A 134 1.63 -11.87 2.72
N GLU A 135 1.32 -12.07 3.99
CA GLU A 135 1.72 -13.28 4.72
C GLU A 135 1.12 -14.54 4.10
N ARG A 136 -0.15 -14.46 3.74
CA ARG A 136 -0.86 -15.59 3.13
C ARG A 136 -0.25 -15.94 1.76
N CYS A 137 0.05 -14.93 0.97
CA CYS A 137 0.58 -15.15 -0.37
C CYS A 137 2.06 -15.47 -0.40
N TYR A 138 2.82 -15.04 0.61
CA TYR A 138 4.24 -15.36 0.69
C TYR A 138 4.45 -16.88 0.63
N GLN A 139 3.65 -17.63 1.37
CA GLN A 139 3.71 -19.09 1.34
C GLN A 139 3.39 -19.64 -0.05
N ALA A 140 2.37 -19.09 -0.70
CA ALA A 140 1.92 -19.57 -2.00
C ALA A 140 2.97 -19.36 -3.11
N PHE A 141 3.80 -18.31 -2.99
CA PHE A 141 4.78 -17.97 -4.00
C PHE A 141 6.17 -18.59 -3.75
N GLN A 142 6.35 -19.27 -2.66
CA GLN A 142 7.60 -20.01 -2.41
C GLN A 142 7.64 -21.36 -3.19
#